data_6004796cb629969410a9b1220005490b
#
_entry.id   6004796cb629969410a9b1220005490b
#
_cell.length_a   1.000
_cell.length_b   1.000
_cell.length_c   1.000
_cell.angle_alpha   90.00
_cell.angle_beta   90.00
_cell.angle_gamma   90.00
#
_symmetry.space_group_name_H-M   'P 1'
#
loop_
_entity.id
_entity.type
_entity.pdbx_description
1 polymer ?
#
loop_
_entity_poly.entity_id
_entity_poly.type
_entity_poly.pdbx_seq_one_letter_code
_entity_poly.pdbx_strand_id
1 'polypeptide(L)'
;MSPVPRFAALLLLLASAGAHAGPKDEVKAAIDKFLGASSYHVTMTHGGAQAMTTEADFVAPDRFRMKMPMGTQYIIGDTMYMDVQGRSMKVPMGKGTMTQWRDPANLAKYEATMTVKALGSEAVGGKPAKKYETTNTQPQPGTSTMWVGSDGYPLQIRVSSDVQGKAVTTTIRYSRFNDPTIKVDPPT
;
A
#
# COMPACT_ATOMS: atom_id res chain seq x y z
N MET A 1 -51.74 -48.81 -31.13
CA MET A 1 -51.64 -47.39 -30.74
C MET A 1 -50.89 -47.37 -29.42
N SER A 2 -49.57 -47.12 -29.48
CA SER A 2 -48.70 -47.12 -28.31
C SER A 2 -48.39 -45.69 -27.86
N PRO A 3 -48.44 -45.34 -26.60
CA PRO A 3 -48.09 -44.00 -26.14
C PRO A 3 -46.56 -43.86 -25.97
N VAL A 4 -46.02 -42.79 -26.53
CA VAL A 4 -44.61 -42.37 -26.42
C VAL A 4 -44.42 -41.66 -25.05
N PRO A 5 -43.42 -42.01 -24.24
CA PRO A 5 -43.12 -41.25 -23.01
C PRO A 5 -42.34 -40.00 -23.34
N ARG A 6 -42.83 -38.82 -22.88
CA ARG A 6 -42.16 -37.54 -22.92
C ARG A 6 -41.11 -37.50 -21.81
N PHE A 7 -39.84 -37.60 -22.17
CA PHE A 7 -38.71 -37.29 -21.25
C PHE A 7 -38.60 -35.76 -21.08
N ALA A 8 -39.01 -35.29 -19.92
CA ALA A 8 -38.72 -33.93 -19.49
C ALA A 8 -37.27 -33.87 -18.99
N ALA A 9 -36.39 -33.28 -19.81
CA ALA A 9 -35.02 -32.99 -19.39
C ALA A 9 -35.03 -31.77 -18.45
N LEU A 10 -34.84 -32.03 -17.15
CA LEU A 10 -34.68 -31.02 -16.11
C LEU A 10 -33.22 -30.51 -16.17
N LEU A 11 -32.98 -29.37 -16.84
CA LEU A 11 -31.71 -28.66 -16.80
C LEU A 11 -31.50 -28.04 -15.40
N LEU A 12 -30.73 -28.69 -14.53
CA LEU A 12 -30.19 -28.07 -13.33
C LEU A 12 -29.13 -27.06 -13.74
N LEU A 13 -29.49 -25.78 -13.73
CA LEU A 13 -28.56 -24.65 -13.73
C LEU A 13 -27.87 -24.61 -12.36
N LEU A 14 -26.71 -25.25 -12.25
CA LEU A 14 -25.78 -25.03 -11.15
C LEU A 14 -25.27 -23.57 -11.24
N ALA A 15 -25.92 -22.66 -10.54
CA ALA A 15 -25.40 -21.33 -10.27
C ALA A 15 -24.17 -21.52 -9.37
N SER A 16 -22.97 -21.60 -9.94
CA SER A 16 -21.73 -21.49 -9.21
C SER A 16 -21.66 -20.08 -8.62
N ALA A 17 -22.13 -19.93 -7.38
CA ALA A 17 -21.84 -18.78 -6.55
C ALA A 17 -20.32 -18.80 -6.31
N GLY A 18 -19.56 -18.17 -7.22
CA GLY A 18 -18.16 -17.91 -7.01
C GLY A 18 -18.03 -17.16 -5.69
N ALA A 19 -17.33 -17.73 -4.71
CA ALA A 19 -16.99 -17.04 -3.47
C ALA A 19 -16.10 -15.84 -3.86
N HIS A 20 -16.71 -14.69 -4.11
CA HIS A 20 -15.97 -13.45 -4.28
C HIS A 20 -15.45 -13.07 -2.90
N ALA A 21 -14.13 -12.93 -2.79
CA ALA A 21 -13.51 -12.35 -1.61
C ALA A 21 -14.17 -11.00 -1.32
N GLY A 22 -14.52 -10.76 -0.06
CA GLY A 22 -15.15 -9.50 0.35
C GLY A 22 -14.16 -8.32 0.20
N PRO A 23 -14.65 -7.08 0.18
CA PRO A 23 -13.79 -5.90 0.07
C PRO A 23 -12.66 -5.87 1.12
N LYS A 24 -12.92 -6.35 2.33
CA LYS A 24 -11.91 -6.45 3.39
C LYS A 24 -10.82 -7.47 3.05
N ASP A 25 -11.20 -8.62 2.50
CA ASP A 25 -10.25 -9.67 2.13
C ASP A 25 -9.38 -9.22 0.95
N GLU A 26 -9.95 -8.50 -0.02
CA GLU A 26 -9.19 -7.94 -1.15
C GLU A 26 -8.15 -6.90 -0.69
N VAL A 27 -8.52 -6.01 0.23
CA VAL A 27 -7.59 -5.03 0.81
C VAL A 27 -6.53 -5.71 1.66
N LYS A 28 -6.91 -6.71 2.48
CA LYS A 28 -5.96 -7.50 3.27
C LYS A 28 -4.95 -8.21 2.37
N ALA A 29 -5.41 -8.88 1.32
CA ALA A 29 -4.52 -9.55 0.36
C ALA A 29 -3.55 -8.56 -0.31
N ALA A 30 -4.00 -7.34 -0.61
CA ALA A 30 -3.14 -6.31 -1.18
C ALA A 30 -2.07 -5.82 -0.17
N ILE A 31 -2.42 -5.69 1.10
CA ILE A 31 -1.48 -5.35 2.18
C ILE A 31 -0.45 -6.48 2.35
N ASP A 32 -0.89 -7.73 2.43
CA ASP A 32 0.01 -8.88 2.56
C ASP A 32 0.99 -8.96 1.38
N LYS A 33 0.49 -8.75 0.17
CA LYS A 33 1.33 -8.73 -1.04
C LYS A 33 2.34 -7.59 -1.04
N PHE A 34 1.94 -6.41 -0.61
CA PHE A 34 2.82 -5.25 -0.43
C PHE A 34 3.94 -5.52 0.58
N LEU A 35 3.59 -6.12 1.72
CA LEU A 35 4.54 -6.47 2.77
C LEU A 35 5.54 -7.55 2.32
N GLY A 36 5.14 -8.43 1.41
CA GLY A 36 5.98 -9.46 0.81
C GLY A 36 6.85 -8.98 -0.36
N ALA A 37 6.72 -7.72 -0.80
CA ALA A 37 7.51 -7.21 -1.90
C ALA A 37 8.99 -7.07 -1.53
N SER A 38 9.87 -7.53 -2.42
CA SER A 38 11.33 -7.43 -2.26
C SER A 38 11.85 -6.01 -2.50
N SER A 39 11.17 -5.23 -3.31
CA SER A 39 11.49 -3.83 -3.60
C SER A 39 10.28 -3.09 -4.14
N TYR A 40 10.26 -1.77 -4.01
CA TYR A 40 9.32 -0.89 -4.67
C TYR A 40 9.81 0.57 -4.68
N HIS A 41 9.26 1.34 -5.59
CA HIS A 41 9.39 2.81 -5.61
C HIS A 41 8.12 3.46 -5.08
N VAL A 42 8.27 4.51 -4.29
CA VAL A 42 7.16 5.28 -3.75
C VAL A 42 7.34 6.77 -3.99
N THR A 43 6.27 7.43 -4.41
CA THR A 43 6.17 8.90 -4.49
C THR A 43 5.12 9.34 -3.48
N MET A 44 5.51 10.19 -2.55
CA MET A 44 4.63 10.76 -1.53
C MET A 44 4.45 12.25 -1.80
N THR A 45 3.21 12.68 -2.00
CA THR A 45 2.87 14.08 -2.22
C THR A 45 1.99 14.56 -1.07
N HIS A 46 2.48 15.55 -0.34
CA HIS A 46 1.73 16.25 0.69
C HIS A 46 1.05 17.46 0.06
N GLY A 47 -0.27 17.54 0.18
CA GLY A 47 -1.05 18.70 -0.22
C GLY A 47 -1.00 19.80 0.83
N GLY A 48 -1.55 20.98 0.49
CA GLY A 48 -1.62 22.13 1.37
C GLY A 48 -0.76 23.30 0.90
N ALA A 49 -0.60 24.32 1.75
CA ALA A 49 0.11 25.57 1.41
C ALA A 49 1.61 25.36 1.09
N GLN A 50 2.20 24.27 1.58
CA GLN A 50 3.57 23.86 1.29
C GLN A 50 3.56 22.45 0.68
N ALA A 51 3.00 22.34 -0.53
CA ALA A 51 2.99 21.07 -1.26
C ALA A 51 4.43 20.59 -1.46
N MET A 52 4.72 19.38 -1.00
CA MET A 52 6.04 18.76 -1.11
C MET A 52 5.90 17.36 -1.67
N THR A 53 6.79 17.00 -2.57
CA THR A 53 6.89 15.64 -3.11
C THR A 53 8.20 15.02 -2.63
N THR A 54 8.11 13.82 -2.08
CA THR A 54 9.24 12.99 -1.67
C THR A 54 9.20 11.71 -2.48
N GLU A 55 10.34 11.32 -3.02
CA GLU A 55 10.52 10.02 -3.67
C GLU A 55 11.36 9.11 -2.77
N ALA A 56 10.99 7.84 -2.71
CA ALA A 56 11.78 6.85 -2.00
C ALA A 56 11.80 5.51 -2.74
N ASP A 57 12.89 4.80 -2.58
CA ASP A 57 13.04 3.41 -2.97
C ASP A 57 13.17 2.56 -1.71
N PHE A 58 12.52 1.41 -1.72
CA PHE A 58 12.61 0.40 -0.69
C PHE A 58 13.24 -0.88 -1.25
N VAL A 59 14.10 -1.51 -0.45
CA VAL A 59 14.61 -2.86 -0.69
C VAL A 59 14.53 -3.63 0.63
N ALA A 60 13.87 -4.78 0.58
CA ALA A 60 13.71 -5.63 1.76
C ALA A 60 15.08 -6.11 2.30
N PRO A 61 15.19 -6.34 3.63
CA PRO A 61 14.11 -6.21 4.60
C PRO A 61 13.92 -4.79 5.16
N ASP A 62 14.95 -3.92 5.10
CA ASP A 62 15.02 -2.69 5.91
C ASP A 62 15.86 -1.58 5.27
N ARG A 63 15.94 -1.53 3.95
CA ARG A 63 16.72 -0.52 3.22
C ARG A 63 15.80 0.48 2.54
N PHE A 64 16.07 1.76 2.77
CA PHE A 64 15.34 2.87 2.19
C PHE A 64 16.31 3.92 1.64
N ARG A 65 15.99 4.46 0.48
CA ARG A 65 16.63 5.66 -0.06
C ARG A 65 15.56 6.70 -0.32
N MET A 66 15.61 7.83 0.36
CA MET A 66 14.66 8.93 0.24
C MET A 66 15.34 10.14 -0.36
N LYS A 67 14.76 10.67 -1.45
CA LYS A 67 15.19 11.92 -2.07
C LYS A 67 14.33 13.05 -1.55
N MET A 68 14.97 14.04 -0.95
CA MET A 68 14.34 15.24 -0.42
C MET A 68 15.00 16.49 -1.01
N PRO A 69 14.34 17.65 -0.98
CA PRO A 69 14.93 18.89 -1.51
C PRO A 69 16.29 19.27 -0.89
N MET A 70 16.53 18.85 0.35
CA MET A 70 17.76 19.15 1.10
C MET A 70 18.88 18.09 0.95
N GLY A 71 18.64 17.01 0.20
CA GLY A 71 19.60 15.94 0.02
C GLY A 71 18.97 14.55 0.01
N THR A 72 19.82 13.53 -0.09
CA THR A 72 19.38 12.13 -0.07
C THR A 72 19.64 11.53 1.30
N GLN A 73 18.64 10.83 1.83
CA GLN A 73 18.76 10.02 3.04
C GLN A 73 18.76 8.54 2.66
N TYR A 74 19.60 7.77 3.32
CA TYR A 74 19.61 6.32 3.25
C TYR A 74 19.35 5.78 4.65
N ILE A 75 18.52 4.76 4.76
CA ILE A 75 18.30 4.02 5.99
C ILE A 75 18.62 2.57 5.69
N ILE A 76 19.55 2.00 6.44
CA ILE A 76 20.00 0.62 6.27
C ILE A 76 20.04 -0.01 7.65
N GLY A 77 19.10 -0.90 7.91
CA GLY A 77 18.88 -1.43 9.25
C GLY A 77 18.56 -0.30 10.25
N ASP A 78 19.33 -0.25 11.31
CA ASP A 78 19.18 0.75 12.38
C ASP A 78 20.10 1.96 12.19
N THR A 79 20.56 2.22 10.98
CA THR A 79 21.47 3.35 10.70
C THR A 79 20.90 4.24 9.59
N MET A 80 20.83 5.52 9.87
CA MET A 80 20.53 6.55 8.88
C MET A 80 21.81 7.22 8.40
N TYR A 81 21.94 7.34 7.09
CA TYR A 81 22.99 8.11 6.43
C TYR A 81 22.34 9.31 5.75
N MET A 82 22.89 10.47 5.96
CA MET A 82 22.44 11.71 5.35
C MET A 82 23.57 12.26 4.49
N ASP A 83 23.30 12.48 3.23
CA ASP A 83 24.21 13.21 2.34
C ASP A 83 23.71 14.65 2.20
N VAL A 84 24.43 15.56 2.81
CA VAL A 84 24.14 16.99 2.77
C VAL A 84 25.35 17.70 2.18
N GLN A 85 25.20 18.24 0.97
CA GLN A 85 26.26 18.99 0.29
C GLN A 85 27.59 18.22 0.15
N GLY A 86 27.52 16.90 -0.15
CA GLY A 86 28.70 16.06 -0.31
C GLY A 86 29.37 15.64 0.99
N ARG A 87 28.72 15.86 2.14
CA ARG A 87 29.15 15.34 3.44
C ARG A 87 28.20 14.26 3.90
N SER A 88 28.72 13.05 4.04
CA SER A 88 27.97 11.95 4.59
C SER A 88 28.02 11.98 6.11
N MET A 89 26.84 11.99 6.74
CA MET A 89 26.67 11.87 8.19
C MET A 89 25.99 10.54 8.51
N LYS A 90 26.49 9.85 9.53
CA LYS A 90 25.94 8.58 10.00
C LYS A 90 25.28 8.80 11.35
N VAL A 91 23.99 8.49 11.45
CA VAL A 91 23.19 8.66 12.66
C VAL A 91 22.61 7.29 13.06
N PRO A 92 22.99 6.74 14.24
CA PRO A 92 22.32 5.56 14.76
C PRO A 92 20.85 5.85 15.05
N MET A 93 19.96 4.92 14.68
CA MET A 93 18.53 4.99 14.98
C MET A 93 18.18 3.98 16.06
N GLY A 94 17.06 4.16 16.72
CA GLY A 94 16.51 3.14 17.61
C GLY A 94 16.19 1.86 16.83
N LYS A 95 16.45 0.71 17.44
CA LYS A 95 16.23 -0.60 16.82
C LYS A 95 14.79 -0.74 16.29
N GLY A 96 14.66 -1.11 15.02
CA GLY A 96 13.38 -1.36 14.38
C GLY A 96 12.52 -0.12 14.11
N THR A 97 13.04 1.10 14.27
CA THR A 97 12.27 2.35 14.10
C THR A 97 11.53 2.40 12.75
N MET A 98 12.19 1.97 11.68
CA MET A 98 11.61 2.00 10.32
C MET A 98 10.78 0.76 9.98
N THR A 99 10.79 -0.26 10.81
CA THR A 99 10.08 -1.51 10.54
C THR A 99 8.90 -1.76 11.49
N GLN A 100 8.67 -0.90 12.47
CA GLN A 100 7.58 -1.03 13.45
C GLN A 100 6.19 -1.12 12.81
N TRP A 101 5.96 -0.45 11.69
CA TRP A 101 4.69 -0.51 10.97
C TRP A 101 4.46 -1.87 10.28
N ARG A 102 5.53 -2.67 10.10
CA ARG A 102 5.48 -4.05 9.59
C ARG A 102 5.40 -5.08 10.70
N ASP A 103 5.40 -4.66 11.95
CA ASP A 103 5.30 -5.56 13.11
C ASP A 103 3.98 -6.33 13.06
N PRO A 104 4.01 -7.67 13.13
CA PRO A 104 2.80 -8.48 13.04
C PRO A 104 1.74 -8.14 14.10
N ALA A 105 2.15 -7.73 15.31
CA ALA A 105 1.21 -7.36 16.36
C ALA A 105 0.49 -6.04 16.05
N ASN A 106 1.18 -5.08 15.44
CA ASN A 106 0.57 -3.82 15.00
C ASN A 106 -0.34 -4.03 13.80
N LEU A 107 0.07 -4.87 12.84
CA LEU A 107 -0.76 -5.25 11.70
C LEU A 107 -2.04 -5.98 12.15
N ALA A 108 -1.94 -6.91 13.08
CA ALA A 108 -3.10 -7.62 13.62
C ALA A 108 -4.10 -6.65 14.29
N LYS A 109 -3.63 -5.65 15.04
CA LYS A 109 -4.49 -4.62 15.64
C LYS A 109 -5.19 -3.78 14.57
N TYR A 110 -4.45 -3.39 13.52
CA TYR A 110 -5.01 -2.65 12.40
C TYR A 110 -6.10 -3.46 11.69
N GLU A 111 -5.82 -4.71 11.34
CA GLU A 111 -6.75 -5.60 10.66
C GLU A 111 -8.00 -5.91 11.49
N ALA A 112 -7.86 -6.11 12.80
CA ALA A 112 -8.97 -6.38 13.70
C ALA A 112 -10.01 -5.26 13.72
N THR A 113 -9.56 -4.00 13.61
CA THR A 113 -10.44 -2.82 13.65
C THR A 113 -10.75 -2.22 12.29
N MET A 114 -10.13 -2.74 11.22
CA MET A 114 -10.32 -2.24 9.87
C MET A 114 -11.70 -2.62 9.33
N THR A 115 -12.42 -1.61 8.87
CA THR A 115 -13.61 -1.75 8.02
C THR A 115 -13.30 -1.28 6.61
N VAL A 116 -13.88 -1.94 5.61
CA VAL A 116 -13.60 -1.67 4.21
C VAL A 116 -14.91 -1.54 3.43
N LYS A 117 -15.02 -0.46 2.65
CA LYS A 117 -16.13 -0.21 1.73
C LYS A 117 -15.58 -0.10 0.32
N ALA A 118 -16.13 -0.89 -0.61
CA ALA A 118 -15.82 -0.76 -2.03
C ALA A 118 -16.45 0.52 -2.60
N LEU A 119 -15.66 1.30 -3.33
CA LEU A 119 -16.07 2.54 -3.98
C LEU A 119 -16.09 2.43 -5.53
N GLY A 120 -16.00 1.20 -6.08
CA GLY A 120 -15.94 0.95 -7.51
C GLY A 120 -14.53 0.87 -8.06
N SER A 121 -14.33 1.33 -9.29
CA SER A 121 -13.04 1.26 -9.98
C SER A 121 -12.67 2.62 -10.57
N GLU A 122 -11.37 2.91 -10.57
CA GLU A 122 -10.82 4.16 -11.08
C GLU A 122 -9.40 3.90 -11.62
N ALA A 123 -8.97 4.62 -12.65
CA ALA A 123 -7.61 4.49 -13.16
C ALA A 123 -6.62 5.33 -12.33
N VAL A 124 -5.49 4.74 -11.98
CA VAL A 124 -4.36 5.40 -11.31
C VAL A 124 -3.15 5.34 -12.22
N GLY A 125 -2.69 6.49 -12.70
CA GLY A 125 -1.56 6.54 -13.63
C GLY A 125 -1.79 5.73 -14.91
N GLY A 126 -3.02 5.70 -15.42
CA GLY A 126 -3.41 4.92 -16.60
C GLY A 126 -3.63 3.42 -16.35
N LYS A 127 -3.43 2.92 -15.14
CA LYS A 127 -3.68 1.53 -14.76
C LYS A 127 -5.05 1.38 -14.10
N PRO A 128 -5.88 0.42 -14.50
CA PRO A 128 -7.15 0.17 -13.83
C PRO A 128 -6.92 -0.31 -12.40
N ALA A 129 -7.72 0.20 -11.47
CA ALA A 129 -7.64 -0.16 -10.07
C ALA A 129 -9.03 -0.22 -9.42
N LYS A 130 -9.22 -1.14 -8.49
CA LYS A 130 -10.36 -1.15 -7.58
C LYS A 130 -10.11 -0.16 -6.46
N LYS A 131 -11.13 0.60 -6.09
CA LYS A 131 -11.06 1.67 -5.09
C LYS A 131 -11.80 1.29 -3.83
N TYR A 132 -11.16 1.47 -2.69
CA TYR A 132 -11.71 1.14 -1.37
C TYR A 132 -11.52 2.30 -0.41
N GLU A 133 -12.52 2.53 0.43
CA GLU A 133 -12.39 3.32 1.64
C GLU A 133 -12.09 2.37 2.80
N THR A 134 -11.04 2.66 3.54
CA THR A 134 -10.66 1.90 4.73
C THR A 134 -10.73 2.81 5.96
N THR A 135 -11.34 2.33 7.02
CA THR A 135 -11.41 3.02 8.31
C THR A 135 -10.90 2.08 9.39
N ASN A 136 -10.08 2.59 10.28
CA ASN A 136 -9.56 1.84 11.44
C ASN A 136 -9.68 2.68 12.71
N THR A 137 -9.76 2.02 13.85
CA THR A 137 -9.78 2.67 15.17
C THR A 137 -8.51 2.42 15.98
N GLN A 138 -7.71 1.43 15.59
CA GLN A 138 -6.45 1.05 16.21
C GLN A 138 -5.36 0.88 15.12
N PRO A 139 -4.07 1.15 15.42
CA PRO A 139 -3.54 1.79 16.64
C PRO A 139 -3.91 3.27 16.76
N GLN A 140 -4.28 3.91 15.67
CA GLN A 140 -4.77 5.30 15.61
C GLN A 140 -6.01 5.37 14.73
N PRO A 141 -7.08 6.08 15.17
CA PRO A 141 -8.24 6.27 14.32
C PRO A 141 -7.89 6.98 13.00
N GLY A 142 -8.43 6.49 11.90
CA GLY A 142 -8.17 7.12 10.61
C GLY A 142 -9.03 6.54 9.50
N THR A 143 -9.18 7.33 8.45
CA THR A 143 -9.82 6.93 7.20
C THR A 143 -8.85 7.19 6.05
N SER A 144 -8.72 6.21 5.17
CA SER A 144 -7.92 6.34 3.97
C SER A 144 -8.63 5.76 2.75
N THR A 145 -8.19 6.15 1.58
CA THR A 145 -8.65 5.54 0.33
C THR A 145 -7.49 4.79 -0.29
N MET A 146 -7.73 3.53 -0.64
CA MET A 146 -6.74 2.65 -1.27
C MET A 146 -7.20 2.27 -2.67
N TRP A 147 -6.28 2.27 -3.62
CA TRP A 147 -6.48 1.76 -4.97
C TRP A 147 -5.61 0.53 -5.18
N VAL A 148 -6.24 -0.58 -5.51
CA VAL A 148 -5.59 -1.88 -5.73
C VAL A 148 -5.62 -2.18 -7.22
N GLY A 149 -4.45 -2.39 -7.80
CA GLY A 149 -4.28 -2.73 -9.21
C GLY A 149 -4.74 -4.15 -9.54
N SER A 150 -4.89 -4.44 -10.82
CA SER A 150 -5.27 -5.78 -11.30
C SER A 150 -4.24 -6.86 -10.95
N ASP A 151 -3.01 -6.45 -10.67
CA ASP A 151 -1.93 -7.31 -10.20
C ASP A 151 -1.99 -7.56 -8.68
N GLY A 152 -2.96 -7.00 -7.97
CA GLY A 152 -3.16 -7.14 -6.53
C GLY A 152 -2.24 -6.28 -5.66
N TYR A 153 -1.38 -5.44 -6.22
CA TYR A 153 -0.61 -4.47 -5.45
C TYR A 153 -1.38 -3.18 -5.20
N PRO A 154 -1.19 -2.51 -4.07
CA PRO A 154 -1.69 -1.14 -3.89
C PRO A 154 -0.94 -0.20 -4.84
N LEU A 155 -1.68 0.52 -5.68
CA LEU A 155 -1.10 1.53 -6.58
C LEU A 155 -1.05 2.90 -5.92
N GLN A 156 -2.04 3.21 -5.08
CA GLN A 156 -2.16 4.50 -4.42
C GLN A 156 -2.87 4.35 -3.08
N ILE A 157 -2.43 5.13 -2.11
CA ILE A 157 -3.15 5.37 -0.85
C ILE A 157 -3.28 6.88 -0.70
N ARG A 158 -4.47 7.34 -0.28
CA ARG A 158 -4.73 8.73 0.06
C ARG A 158 -5.22 8.80 1.50
N VAL A 159 -4.58 9.62 2.29
CA VAL A 159 -4.93 9.90 3.68
C VAL A 159 -5.25 11.39 3.81
N SER A 160 -6.38 11.70 4.42
CA SER A 160 -6.71 13.07 4.80
C SER A 160 -6.57 13.22 6.31
N SER A 161 -5.83 14.21 6.74
CA SER A 161 -5.63 14.55 8.14
C SER A 161 -5.92 16.03 8.38
N ASP A 162 -6.32 16.37 9.57
CA ASP A 162 -6.40 17.77 10.00
C ASP A 162 -5.07 18.17 10.65
N VAL A 163 -4.47 19.23 10.13
CA VAL A 163 -3.25 19.82 10.70
C VAL A 163 -3.55 21.27 11.03
N GLN A 164 -3.70 21.57 12.30
CA GLN A 164 -4.00 22.91 12.80
C GLN A 164 -5.29 23.50 12.19
N GLY A 165 -6.36 22.70 12.11
CA GLY A 165 -7.66 23.13 11.57
C GLY A 165 -7.69 23.21 10.03
N LYS A 166 -6.66 22.72 9.34
CA LYS A 166 -6.60 22.66 7.88
C LYS A 166 -6.55 21.20 7.40
N ALA A 167 -7.45 20.83 6.51
CA ALA A 167 -7.43 19.52 5.89
C ALA A 167 -6.19 19.40 4.97
N VAL A 168 -5.31 18.47 5.30
CA VAL A 168 -4.13 18.14 4.49
C VAL A 168 -4.32 16.75 3.91
N THR A 169 -4.14 16.61 2.61
CA THR A 169 -4.20 15.31 1.92
C THR A 169 -2.81 14.85 1.57
N THR A 170 -2.44 13.67 2.03
CA THR A 170 -1.23 12.97 1.61
C THR A 170 -1.61 11.89 0.61
N THR A 171 -0.99 11.93 -0.57
CA THR A 171 -1.13 10.91 -1.60
C THR A 171 0.18 10.14 -1.72
N ILE A 172 0.11 8.83 -1.54
CA ILE A 172 1.24 7.91 -1.65
C ILE A 172 0.99 7.02 -2.86
N ARG A 173 1.90 7.02 -3.83
CA ARG A 173 1.85 6.16 -5.02
C ARG A 173 2.98 5.17 -5.02
N TYR A 174 2.66 3.93 -5.35
CA TYR A 174 3.61 2.84 -5.41
C TYR A 174 3.79 2.34 -6.85
N SER A 175 5.00 1.96 -7.17
CA SER A 175 5.35 1.42 -8.48
C SER A 175 6.59 0.54 -8.40
N ARG A 176 6.94 -0.13 -9.50
CA ARG A 176 8.17 -0.91 -9.63
C ARG A 176 8.33 -1.98 -8.55
N PHE A 177 7.24 -2.67 -8.20
CA PHE A 177 7.30 -3.79 -7.25
C PHE A 177 8.18 -4.91 -7.76
N ASN A 178 9.03 -5.44 -6.88
CA ASN A 178 9.97 -6.52 -7.13
C ASN A 178 10.93 -6.26 -8.30
N ASP A 179 11.24 -4.98 -8.55
CA ASP A 179 12.19 -4.58 -9.60
C ASP A 179 13.63 -4.79 -9.10
N PRO A 180 14.40 -5.71 -9.70
CA PRO A 180 15.77 -6.04 -9.27
C PRO A 180 16.76 -4.90 -9.54
N THR A 181 16.37 -3.89 -10.33
CA THR A 181 17.21 -2.73 -10.60
C THR A 181 17.17 -1.68 -9.49
N ILE A 182 16.19 -1.77 -8.59
CA ILE A 182 16.16 -0.93 -7.38
C ILE A 182 17.21 -1.45 -6.41
N LYS A 183 18.22 -0.63 -6.14
CA LYS A 183 19.28 -0.91 -5.17
C LYS A 183 19.40 0.25 -4.20
N VAL A 184 19.63 -0.08 -2.94
CA VAL A 184 19.85 0.88 -1.86
C VAL A 184 21.11 0.48 -1.12
N ASP A 185 22.20 1.19 -1.46
CA ASP A 185 23.50 0.99 -0.85
C ASP A 185 23.87 2.26 -0.07
N PRO A 186 24.68 2.14 1.00
CA PRO A 186 25.13 3.31 1.76
C PRO A 186 25.93 4.24 0.83
N PRO A 187 25.90 5.56 1.06
CA PRO A 187 26.77 6.47 0.36
C PRO A 187 28.24 6.14 0.68
N THR A 188 29.08 6.21 -0.33
CA THR A 188 30.54 6.02 -0.24
C THR A 188 31.19 7.20 0.45
#